data_cd396d15bf6b62ad943a96e217a982dc
#
_entry.id   cd396d15bf6b62ad943a96e217a982dc
#
_cell.length_a   1.000
_cell.length_b   1.000
_cell.length_c   1.000
_cell.angle_alpha   90.00
_cell.angle_beta   90.00
_cell.angle_gamma   90.00
#
_symmetry.space_group_name_H-M   'P 1'
#
loop_
_entity.id
_entity.type
_entity.pdbx_description
1 polymer ?
#
loop_
_entity_poly.entity_id
_entity_poly.type
_entity_poly.pdbx_seq_one_letter_code
_entity_poly.pdbx_strand_id
1 'polypeptide(L)'
;MLEQIMSPEFMGQLGYAGSGSGGDGGSPGVSSMTEDEINAILSGITDSRQKAVCSYALHRVGYPYSQELRDSGNYYDCSSLAYYSWKDAGVNISYGGATTAAAEAQGLDEAGKTVSYDEMQPGDLIFYSFTNNGRYKNISHVAVYVGNGKVVEALNERVGVVYRDVASVGKIVVIGRP
;
A
#
# COMPACT_ATOMS: atom_id res chain seq x y z
N MET A 1 2.00 12.52 15.98
CA MET A 1 1.79 11.32 16.81
C MET A 1 1.91 10.06 15.94
N LEU A 2 3.07 9.90 15.34
CA LEU A 2 3.43 8.78 14.43
C LEU A 2 4.65 7.99 14.94
N GLU A 3 5.10 8.29 16.18
CA GLU A 3 6.34 7.71 16.73
C GLU A 3 6.20 6.27 17.25
N GLN A 4 4.99 5.73 17.40
CA GLN A 4 4.79 4.40 18.00
C GLN A 4 4.81 3.23 17.01
N ILE A 5 4.91 3.48 15.70
CA ILE A 5 4.91 2.41 14.67
C ILE A 5 6.33 1.86 14.44
N MET A 6 7.33 2.44 15.05
CA MET A 6 8.75 2.20 14.79
C MET A 6 9.45 1.57 15.98
N SER A 7 8.98 0.39 16.44
CA SER A 7 9.81 -0.40 17.34
C SER A 7 11.01 -0.98 16.56
N PRO A 8 12.18 -1.14 17.21
CA PRO A 8 13.35 -1.79 16.59
C PRO A 8 13.04 -3.18 16.03
N GLU A 9 12.07 -3.89 16.61
CA GLU A 9 11.61 -5.20 16.14
C GLU A 9 10.89 -5.12 14.79
N PHE A 10 10.16 -4.05 14.53
CA PHE A 10 9.49 -3.81 13.26
C PHE A 10 10.49 -3.57 12.13
N MET A 11 11.60 -2.90 12.42
CA MET A 11 12.68 -2.63 11.45
C MET A 11 13.47 -3.90 11.10
N GLY A 12 13.59 -4.84 12.03
CA GLY A 12 14.26 -6.13 11.78
C GLY A 12 13.49 -7.05 10.84
N GLN A 13 12.18 -6.89 10.74
CA GLN A 13 11.32 -7.66 9.82
C GLN A 13 11.33 -7.12 8.38
N LEU A 14 11.89 -5.93 8.15
CA LEU A 14 11.92 -5.30 6.83
C LEU A 14 12.92 -5.91 5.85
N GLY A 15 13.72 -6.89 6.25
CA GLY A 15 14.65 -7.60 5.35
C GLY A 15 15.56 -6.65 4.59
N TYR A 16 16.24 -5.75 5.28
CA TYR A 16 17.19 -4.82 4.65
C TYR A 16 18.40 -5.53 4.12
N ALA A 17 18.39 -5.94 2.89
CA ALA A 17 19.59 -6.25 2.12
C ALA A 17 19.84 -5.07 1.19
N GLY A 18 20.67 -4.14 1.65
CA GLY A 18 21.08 -3.01 0.85
C GLY A 18 22.23 -3.36 -0.06
N SER A 19 22.11 -3.07 -1.33
CA SER A 19 23.25 -2.59 -2.12
C SER A 19 22.76 -2.12 -3.50
N GLY A 20 23.18 -0.94 -3.91
CA GLY A 20 23.08 -0.52 -5.29
C GLY A 20 22.79 0.95 -5.49
N SER A 21 23.78 1.61 -5.96
CA SER A 21 23.92 3.01 -6.28
C SER A 21 23.00 3.51 -7.39
N GLY A 22 22.54 4.75 -7.26
CA GLY A 22 22.26 5.56 -8.42
C GLY A 22 20.95 6.33 -8.40
N GLY A 23 20.99 7.55 -7.90
CA GLY A 23 20.44 8.75 -8.49
C GLY A 23 18.94 8.97 -8.54
N ASP A 24 18.57 9.86 -7.73
CA ASP A 24 17.60 10.93 -7.84
C ASP A 24 16.27 10.75 -7.07
N GLY A 25 16.18 11.45 -5.95
CA GLY A 25 14.90 11.80 -5.32
C GLY A 25 14.22 10.71 -4.48
N GLY A 26 14.81 9.54 -4.31
CA GLY A 26 14.26 8.46 -3.50
C GLY A 26 14.44 8.70 -2.01
N SER A 27 13.52 8.18 -1.20
CA SER A 27 13.71 8.12 0.25
C SER A 27 15.01 7.40 0.58
N PRO A 28 15.79 7.89 1.57
CA PRO A 28 17.04 7.23 1.93
C PRO A 28 16.75 5.81 2.41
N GLY A 29 17.21 4.82 1.66
CA GLY A 29 17.22 3.43 2.07
C GLY A 29 16.35 2.44 1.29
N VAL A 30 15.48 2.86 0.39
CA VAL A 30 14.69 1.96 -0.46
C VAL A 30 14.96 2.25 -1.91
N SER A 31 15.51 1.26 -2.63
CA SER A 31 15.69 1.35 -4.08
C SER A 31 14.39 0.99 -4.82
N SER A 32 14.19 1.58 -5.98
CA SER A 32 13.14 1.20 -6.90
C SER A 32 13.30 -0.26 -7.35
N MET A 33 12.21 -0.91 -7.69
CA MET A 33 12.23 -2.22 -8.34
C MET A 33 12.62 -2.09 -9.81
N THR A 34 13.32 -3.09 -10.32
CA THR A 34 13.63 -3.18 -11.75
C THR A 34 12.40 -3.64 -12.55
N GLU A 35 12.38 -3.33 -13.84
CA GLU A 35 11.32 -3.81 -14.74
C GLU A 35 11.23 -5.34 -14.78
N ASP A 36 12.36 -6.04 -14.70
CA ASP A 36 12.37 -7.51 -14.67
C ASP A 36 11.70 -8.06 -13.41
N GLU A 37 11.97 -7.47 -12.25
CA GLU A 37 11.31 -7.84 -10.98
C GLU A 37 9.81 -7.57 -11.03
N ILE A 38 9.41 -6.40 -11.53
CA ILE A 38 8.00 -6.02 -11.67
C ILE A 38 7.29 -6.99 -12.64
N ASN A 39 7.88 -7.23 -13.81
CA ASN A 39 7.30 -8.12 -14.80
C ASN A 39 7.19 -9.57 -14.30
N ALA A 40 8.14 -10.04 -13.51
CA ALA A 40 8.07 -11.37 -12.88
C ALA A 40 6.82 -11.49 -11.96
N ILE A 41 6.51 -10.46 -11.19
CA ILE A 41 5.31 -10.44 -10.33
C ILE A 41 4.05 -10.35 -11.19
N LEU A 42 4.01 -9.45 -12.17
CA LEU A 42 2.84 -9.22 -13.00
C LEU A 42 2.50 -10.40 -13.90
N SER A 43 3.48 -11.21 -14.29
CA SER A 43 3.29 -12.39 -15.15
C SER A 43 2.36 -13.44 -14.53
N GLY A 44 2.27 -13.49 -13.20
CA GLY A 44 1.35 -14.37 -12.47
C GLY A 44 -0.08 -13.83 -12.35
N ILE A 45 -0.34 -12.60 -12.81
CA ILE A 45 -1.66 -11.95 -12.70
C ILE A 45 -2.35 -11.97 -14.05
N THR A 46 -3.48 -12.66 -14.15
CA THR A 46 -4.23 -12.82 -15.42
C THR A 46 -5.32 -11.78 -15.62
N ASP A 47 -5.94 -11.28 -14.55
CA ASP A 47 -6.95 -10.22 -14.63
C ASP A 47 -6.28 -8.89 -14.99
N SER A 48 -6.77 -8.22 -16.04
CA SER A 48 -6.17 -6.99 -16.56
C SER A 48 -6.25 -5.82 -15.59
N ARG A 49 -7.33 -5.74 -14.81
CA ARG A 49 -7.52 -4.67 -13.82
C ARG A 49 -6.62 -4.86 -12.60
N GLN A 50 -6.58 -6.08 -12.07
CA GLN A 50 -5.65 -6.45 -10.99
C GLN A 50 -4.19 -6.19 -11.42
N LYS A 51 -3.85 -6.56 -12.64
CA LYS A 51 -2.51 -6.32 -13.20
C LYS A 51 -2.19 -4.83 -13.26
N ALA A 52 -3.12 -3.99 -13.71
CA ALA A 52 -2.93 -2.54 -13.79
C ALA A 52 -2.72 -1.92 -12.40
N VAL A 53 -3.52 -2.30 -11.40
CA VAL A 53 -3.37 -1.85 -10.01
C VAL A 53 -2.01 -2.22 -9.44
N CYS A 54 -1.62 -3.48 -9.56
CA CYS A 54 -0.33 -3.97 -9.07
C CYS A 54 0.84 -3.33 -9.81
N SER A 55 0.75 -3.15 -11.12
CA SER A 55 1.77 -2.46 -11.93
C SER A 55 1.97 -1.02 -11.44
N TYR A 56 0.88 -0.27 -11.25
CA TYR A 56 0.97 1.09 -10.73
C TYR A 56 1.71 1.13 -9.39
N ALA A 57 1.30 0.31 -8.43
CA ALA A 57 1.89 0.28 -7.10
C ALA A 57 3.38 -0.13 -7.13
N LEU A 58 3.72 -1.20 -7.87
CA LEU A 58 5.09 -1.71 -7.96
C LEU A 58 6.06 -0.67 -8.55
N HIS A 59 5.63 0.11 -9.54
CA HIS A 59 6.44 1.17 -10.13
C HIS A 59 6.67 2.37 -9.18
N ARG A 60 5.96 2.43 -8.05
CA ARG A 60 6.14 3.49 -7.02
C ARG A 60 7.04 3.06 -5.87
N VAL A 61 7.48 1.81 -5.84
CA VAL A 61 8.47 1.38 -4.84
C VAL A 61 9.71 2.26 -4.92
N GLY A 62 10.14 2.78 -3.78
CA GLY A 62 11.24 3.76 -3.68
C GLY A 62 10.79 5.22 -3.70
N TYR A 63 9.53 5.52 -4.00
CA TYR A 63 9.00 6.89 -3.93
C TYR A 63 8.94 7.37 -2.49
N PRO A 64 9.16 8.66 -2.23
CA PRO A 64 9.12 9.22 -0.89
C PRO A 64 7.69 9.33 -0.36
N TYR A 65 7.54 9.29 0.97
CA TYR A 65 6.28 9.49 1.67
C TYR A 65 6.05 10.96 2.00
N SER A 66 4.85 11.45 1.73
CA SER A 66 4.37 12.74 2.23
C SER A 66 2.85 12.78 2.25
N GLN A 67 2.27 13.19 3.37
CA GLN A 67 0.83 13.48 3.45
C GLN A 67 0.48 14.79 2.77
N GLU A 68 1.34 15.79 2.85
CA GLU A 68 1.12 17.10 2.24
C GLU A 68 1.17 17.04 0.71
N LEU A 69 2.13 16.28 0.15
CA LEU A 69 2.38 16.19 -1.29
C LEU A 69 1.76 14.93 -1.93
N ARG A 70 0.84 14.29 -1.25
CA ARG A 70 0.25 12.99 -1.63
C ARG A 70 -0.42 12.96 -2.99
N ASP A 71 -0.82 14.10 -3.52
CA ASP A 71 -1.53 14.23 -4.79
C ASP A 71 -0.64 14.79 -5.91
N SER A 72 0.66 14.95 -5.67
CA SER A 72 1.62 15.51 -6.64
C SER A 72 2.08 14.54 -7.72
N GLY A 73 1.91 13.24 -7.50
CA GLY A 73 2.44 12.19 -8.36
C GLY A 73 3.89 11.79 -8.06
N ASN A 74 4.58 12.54 -7.18
CA ASN A 74 5.97 12.28 -6.80
C ASN A 74 6.12 11.82 -5.35
N TYR A 75 5.07 11.94 -4.57
CA TYR A 75 4.98 11.54 -3.16
C TYR A 75 3.68 10.80 -2.93
N TYR A 76 3.69 9.85 -2.02
CA TYR A 76 2.51 9.10 -1.64
C TYR A 76 2.42 8.97 -0.12
N ASP A 77 1.21 8.97 0.42
CA ASP A 77 0.90 8.34 1.70
C ASP A 77 0.21 6.99 1.42
N CYS A 78 -0.16 6.26 2.47
CA CYS A 78 -0.71 4.91 2.30
C CYS A 78 -1.99 4.89 1.46
N SER A 79 -2.92 5.79 1.74
CA SER A 79 -4.22 5.82 1.08
C SER A 79 -4.18 6.47 -0.30
N SER A 80 -3.29 7.43 -0.55
CA SER A 80 -3.13 7.97 -1.90
C SER A 80 -2.52 6.95 -2.86
N LEU A 81 -1.59 6.13 -2.38
CA LEU A 81 -1.06 5.03 -3.20
C LEU A 81 -2.18 4.06 -3.61
N ALA A 82 -3.01 3.63 -2.66
CA ALA A 82 -4.17 2.78 -2.94
C ALA A 82 -5.14 3.45 -3.91
N TYR A 83 -5.48 4.71 -3.65
CA TYR A 83 -6.40 5.49 -4.49
C TYR A 83 -5.92 5.60 -5.93
N TYR A 84 -4.68 6.05 -6.15
CA TYR A 84 -4.15 6.23 -7.50
C TYR A 84 -3.90 4.92 -8.23
N SER A 85 -3.55 3.85 -7.52
CA SER A 85 -3.42 2.52 -8.11
C SER A 85 -4.75 2.03 -8.71
N TRP A 86 -5.86 2.22 -8.01
CA TRP A 86 -7.18 1.86 -8.50
C TRP A 86 -7.74 2.85 -9.51
N LYS A 87 -7.47 4.15 -9.33
CA LYS A 87 -7.85 5.18 -10.30
C LYS A 87 -7.22 4.94 -11.68
N ASP A 88 -5.96 4.54 -11.73
CA ASP A 88 -5.27 4.17 -12.96
C ASP A 88 -5.95 2.98 -13.66
N ALA A 89 -6.52 2.07 -12.90
CA ALA A 89 -7.32 0.94 -13.40
C ALA A 89 -8.79 1.31 -13.70
N GLY A 90 -9.16 2.57 -13.59
CA GLY A 90 -10.51 3.07 -13.91
C GLY A 90 -11.53 2.97 -12.77
N VAL A 91 -11.10 2.74 -11.53
CA VAL A 91 -11.99 2.61 -10.38
C VAL A 91 -11.73 3.71 -9.36
N ASN A 92 -12.78 4.42 -8.96
CA ASN A 92 -12.72 5.42 -7.90
C ASN A 92 -13.10 4.77 -6.57
N ILE A 93 -12.17 4.74 -5.62
CA ILE A 93 -12.37 4.19 -4.27
C ILE A 93 -12.56 5.26 -3.20
N SER A 94 -12.71 6.53 -3.57
CA SER A 94 -13.06 7.58 -2.61
C SER A 94 -14.45 7.33 -2.01
N TYR A 95 -14.64 7.78 -0.78
CA TYR A 95 -15.93 7.72 -0.10
C TYR A 95 -16.32 9.12 0.38
N GLY A 96 -17.45 9.62 -0.11
CA GLY A 96 -17.86 10.99 0.14
C GLY A 96 -16.83 12.04 -0.32
N GLY A 97 -16.06 11.73 -1.35
CA GLY A 97 -14.96 12.57 -1.84
C GLY A 97 -13.66 12.46 -1.03
N ALA A 98 -13.64 11.70 0.05
CA ALA A 98 -12.45 11.50 0.87
C ALA A 98 -11.64 10.27 0.41
N THR A 99 -10.32 10.39 0.50
CA THR A 99 -9.34 9.35 0.11
C THR A 99 -8.41 9.00 1.27
N THR A 100 -8.91 9.05 2.49
CA THR A 100 -8.19 8.49 3.66
C THR A 100 -8.39 6.99 3.70
N ALA A 101 -7.48 6.26 4.34
CA ALA A 101 -7.62 4.80 4.48
C ALA A 101 -8.96 4.40 5.12
N ALA A 102 -9.39 5.13 6.16
CA ALA A 102 -10.68 4.88 6.81
C ALA A 102 -11.88 5.11 5.88
N ALA A 103 -11.84 6.17 5.05
CA ALA A 103 -12.92 6.46 4.10
C ALA A 103 -12.99 5.40 2.98
N GLU A 104 -11.86 5.03 2.41
CA GLU A 104 -11.77 3.98 1.39
C GLU A 104 -12.31 2.64 1.91
N ALA A 105 -11.90 2.25 3.12
CA ALA A 105 -12.39 1.04 3.77
C ALA A 105 -13.89 1.09 4.03
N GLN A 106 -14.40 2.22 4.52
CA GLN A 106 -15.83 2.40 4.80
C GLN A 106 -16.66 2.23 3.53
N GLY A 107 -16.25 2.87 2.43
CA GLY A 107 -16.94 2.75 1.15
C GLY A 107 -17.00 1.32 0.64
N LEU A 108 -15.89 0.57 0.74
CA LEU A 108 -15.84 -0.82 0.31
C LEU A 108 -16.66 -1.74 1.22
N ASP A 109 -16.59 -1.55 2.54
CA ASP A 109 -17.32 -2.36 3.50
C ASP A 109 -18.84 -2.14 3.38
N GLU A 110 -19.30 -0.90 3.29
CA GLU A 110 -20.72 -0.57 3.09
C GLU A 110 -21.26 -1.05 1.74
N ALA A 111 -20.42 -1.13 0.72
CA ALA A 111 -20.77 -1.69 -0.59
C ALA A 111 -20.75 -3.21 -0.64
N GLY A 112 -20.41 -3.89 0.46
CA GLY A 112 -20.28 -5.35 0.50
C GLY A 112 -19.07 -5.90 -0.29
N LYS A 113 -18.06 -5.07 -0.56
CA LYS A 113 -16.87 -5.41 -1.34
C LYS A 113 -15.70 -5.81 -0.44
N THR A 114 -15.95 -6.75 0.45
CA THR A 114 -14.92 -7.28 1.36
C THR A 114 -14.65 -8.74 1.10
N VAL A 115 -13.44 -9.17 1.40
CA VAL A 115 -12.99 -10.56 1.27
C VAL A 115 -12.29 -11.01 2.54
N SER A 116 -12.21 -12.33 2.75
CA SER A 116 -11.42 -12.90 3.83
C SER A 116 -9.93 -12.90 3.50
N TYR A 117 -9.09 -13.03 4.53
CA TYR A 117 -7.63 -13.11 4.36
C TYR A 117 -7.21 -14.24 3.41
N ASP A 118 -7.83 -15.41 3.54
CA ASP A 118 -7.51 -16.59 2.72
C ASP A 118 -7.96 -16.47 1.25
N GLU A 119 -8.84 -15.52 0.97
CA GLU A 119 -9.37 -15.27 -0.38
C GLU A 119 -8.72 -14.08 -1.08
N MET A 120 -7.69 -13.49 -0.49
CA MET A 120 -7.01 -12.33 -1.07
C MET A 120 -6.48 -12.62 -2.47
N GLN A 121 -6.67 -11.65 -3.35
CA GLN A 121 -6.17 -11.64 -4.72
C GLN A 121 -5.35 -10.36 -4.97
N PRO A 122 -4.43 -10.37 -5.96
CA PRO A 122 -3.68 -9.18 -6.33
C PRO A 122 -4.60 -7.98 -6.58
N GLY A 123 -4.25 -6.83 -6.04
CA GLY A 123 -5.05 -5.61 -6.10
C GLY A 123 -5.94 -5.37 -4.89
N ASP A 124 -6.20 -6.38 -4.07
CA ASP A 124 -6.97 -6.20 -2.84
C ASP A 124 -6.27 -5.22 -1.91
N LEU A 125 -7.07 -4.48 -1.16
CA LEU A 125 -6.60 -3.48 -0.21
C LEU A 125 -6.73 -4.00 1.22
N ILE A 126 -5.62 -4.00 1.95
CA ILE A 126 -5.56 -4.47 3.33
C ILE A 126 -5.56 -3.26 4.24
N PHE A 127 -6.60 -3.12 5.07
CA PHE A 127 -6.76 -2.00 6.00
C PHE A 127 -6.47 -2.42 7.43
N TYR A 128 -5.66 -1.60 8.11
CA TYR A 128 -5.15 -1.87 9.45
C TYR A 128 -5.64 -0.84 10.47
N SER A 129 -5.85 -1.30 11.70
CA SER A 129 -6.06 -0.47 12.87
C SER A 129 -4.88 -0.62 13.84
N PHE A 130 -4.01 0.39 13.89
CA PHE A 130 -2.87 0.41 14.81
C PHE A 130 -3.14 1.22 16.08
N THR A 131 -4.04 2.18 15.99
CA THR A 131 -4.34 3.11 17.09
C THR A 131 -5.84 3.37 17.17
N ASN A 132 -6.31 3.75 18.35
CA ASN A 132 -7.69 4.23 18.53
C ASN A 132 -7.74 5.71 18.11
N ASN A 133 -8.15 5.98 16.88
CA ASN A 133 -8.14 7.31 16.28
C ASN A 133 -9.52 7.93 16.05
N GLY A 134 -10.61 7.25 16.45
CA GLY A 134 -11.98 7.71 16.27
C GLY A 134 -12.52 7.69 14.83
N ARG A 135 -11.73 7.23 13.86
CA ARG A 135 -12.18 7.05 12.46
C ARG A 135 -12.89 5.71 12.30
N TYR A 136 -13.44 5.46 11.12
CA TYR A 136 -14.10 4.20 10.80
C TYR A 136 -13.23 3.00 11.17
N LYS A 137 -13.72 2.14 12.06
CA LYS A 137 -13.01 0.97 12.64
C LYS A 137 -11.59 1.29 13.14
N ASN A 138 -11.34 2.54 13.51
CA ASN A 138 -10.01 3.03 13.90
C ASN A 138 -8.91 2.76 12.86
N ILE A 139 -9.27 2.71 11.57
CA ILE A 139 -8.32 2.44 10.50
C ILE A 139 -7.34 3.59 10.36
N SER A 140 -6.05 3.25 10.31
CA SER A 140 -4.93 4.19 10.24
C SER A 140 -3.99 3.92 9.08
N HIS A 141 -4.12 2.78 8.39
CA HIS A 141 -3.19 2.39 7.33
C HIS A 141 -3.84 1.47 6.31
N VAL A 142 -3.31 1.48 5.08
CA VAL A 142 -3.71 0.59 4.00
C VAL A 142 -2.48 0.14 3.19
N ALA A 143 -2.50 -1.10 2.74
CA ALA A 143 -1.50 -1.68 1.84
C ALA A 143 -2.18 -2.27 0.61
N VAL A 144 -1.48 -2.27 -0.53
CA VAL A 144 -1.93 -2.91 -1.77
C VAL A 144 -1.35 -4.32 -1.86
N TYR A 145 -2.19 -5.33 -1.84
CA TYR A 145 -1.76 -6.72 -1.99
C TYR A 145 -1.39 -7.02 -3.44
N VAL A 146 -0.24 -7.61 -3.68
CA VAL A 146 0.25 -7.89 -5.04
C VAL A 146 0.42 -9.39 -5.31
N GLY A 147 -0.09 -10.24 -4.44
CA GLY A 147 -0.01 -11.69 -4.56
C GLY A 147 1.17 -12.30 -3.77
N ASN A 148 1.14 -13.62 -3.61
CA ASN A 148 2.20 -14.39 -2.97
C ASN A 148 2.61 -13.91 -1.57
N GLY A 149 1.65 -13.41 -0.80
CA GLY A 149 1.92 -12.89 0.55
C GLY A 149 2.68 -11.57 0.58
N LYS A 150 2.70 -10.81 -0.52
CA LYS A 150 3.42 -9.55 -0.67
C LYS A 150 2.49 -8.35 -0.81
N VAL A 151 2.94 -7.21 -0.31
CA VAL A 151 2.25 -5.92 -0.43
C VAL A 151 3.20 -4.84 -0.95
N VAL A 152 2.61 -3.81 -1.54
CA VAL A 152 3.24 -2.51 -1.74
C VAL A 152 2.50 -1.50 -0.86
N GLU A 153 3.23 -0.73 -0.08
CA GLU A 153 2.64 0.26 0.82
C GLU A 153 3.54 1.48 1.00
N ALA A 154 2.94 2.66 1.04
CA ALA A 154 3.63 3.87 1.48
C ALA A 154 3.63 3.87 3.01
N LEU A 155 4.78 3.57 3.61
CA LEU A 155 4.87 3.19 5.01
C LEU A 155 5.02 4.39 5.94
N ASN A 156 6.03 5.20 5.73
CA ASN A 156 6.30 6.43 6.50
C ASN A 156 7.37 7.29 5.80
N GLU A 157 7.63 8.46 6.37
CA GLU A 157 8.58 9.43 5.80
C GLU A 157 10.04 8.93 5.76
N ARG A 158 10.39 7.96 6.60
CA ARG A 158 11.75 7.42 6.66
C ARG A 158 12.06 6.47 5.51
N VAL A 159 11.11 5.63 5.13
CA VAL A 159 11.32 4.55 4.15
C VAL A 159 10.54 4.72 2.85
N GLY A 160 9.48 5.53 2.85
CA GLY A 160 8.66 5.75 1.66
C GLY A 160 7.83 4.54 1.27
N VAL A 161 7.71 4.32 -0.04
CA VAL A 161 6.96 3.19 -0.61
C VAL A 161 7.84 1.95 -0.67
N VAL A 162 7.36 0.85 -0.09
CA VAL A 162 8.09 -0.41 0.06
C VAL A 162 7.33 -1.59 -0.53
N TYR A 163 8.07 -2.59 -0.99
CA TYR A 163 7.59 -3.93 -1.35
C TYR A 163 8.08 -4.92 -0.31
N ARG A 164 7.17 -5.62 0.35
CA ARG A 164 7.52 -6.54 1.45
C ARG A 164 6.45 -7.59 1.71
N ASP A 165 6.74 -8.53 2.60
CA ASP A 165 5.72 -9.47 3.10
C ASP A 165 4.60 -8.75 3.84
N VAL A 166 3.37 -9.30 3.76
CA VAL A 166 2.25 -8.88 4.59
C VAL A 166 2.67 -8.95 6.06
N ALA A 167 2.52 -7.84 6.76
CA ALA A 167 2.89 -7.72 8.17
C ALA A 167 1.67 -7.43 9.04
N SER A 168 1.85 -7.54 10.36
CA SER A 168 0.86 -7.11 11.36
C SER A 168 -0.55 -7.70 11.12
N VAL A 169 -0.62 -9.00 10.78
CA VAL A 169 -1.88 -9.68 10.44
C VAL A 169 -2.94 -9.50 11.53
N GLY A 170 -2.57 -9.49 12.80
CA GLY A 170 -3.49 -9.26 13.92
C GLY A 170 -4.08 -7.84 13.99
N LYS A 171 -3.62 -6.92 13.17
CA LYS A 171 -4.11 -5.53 13.06
C LYS A 171 -5.01 -5.31 11.86
N ILE A 172 -5.19 -6.30 11.00
CA ILE A 172 -6.08 -6.23 9.85
C ILE A 172 -7.53 -6.22 10.31
N VAL A 173 -8.31 -5.26 9.84
CA VAL A 173 -9.73 -5.11 10.20
C VAL A 173 -10.68 -5.18 9.01
N VAL A 174 -10.22 -4.80 7.82
CA VAL A 174 -10.97 -4.90 6.55
C VAL A 174 -10.00 -5.30 5.45
N ILE A 175 -10.45 -6.15 4.54
CA ILE A 175 -9.80 -6.37 3.25
C ILE A 175 -10.84 -6.08 2.18
N GLY A 176 -10.58 -5.12 1.31
CA GLY A 176 -11.51 -4.67 0.29
C GLY A 176 -11.06 -5.05 -1.12
N ARG A 177 -12.03 -5.42 -1.95
CA ARG A 177 -11.84 -5.65 -3.39
C ARG A 177 -12.70 -4.69 -4.17
N PRO A 178 -12.14 -3.57 -4.64
CA PRO A 178 -12.85 -2.57 -5.42
C PRO A 178 -13.50 -3.05 -6.71
#